data_fa2045d165ae3bec61aac34508c3e234
#
_entry.id   fa2045d165ae3bec61aac34508c3e234
#
_cell.length_a   1.000
_cell.length_b   1.000
_cell.length_c   1.000
_cell.angle_alpha   90.00
_cell.angle_beta   90.00
_cell.angle_gamma   90.00
#
_symmetry.space_group_name_H-M   'P 1'
#
loop_
_entity.id
_entity.type
_entity.pdbx_description
1 polymer ?
#
loop_
_entity_poly.entity_id
_entity_poly.type
_entity_poly.pdbx_seq_one_letter_code
_entity_poly.pdbx_strand_id
1 'polypeptide(L)'
;MVVALGALTPLLASGQSAAVLYKDADLPLGEKLLREHRCAECHSRKVGGDGSAIFRPLGRINTPGLLRGMVEQCNTELNLSLFPEEVTSISAVLNRDHYRFK
;
A
#
# COMPACT_ATOMS: atom_id res chain seq x y z
N MET A 1 16.35 -34.47 16.08
CA MET A 1 16.11 -33.99 15.93
C MET A 1 15.74 -33.16 15.44
N VAL A 2 15.41 -32.62 15.33
CA VAL A 2 15.08 -31.90 14.98
C VAL A 2 14.84 -31.20 14.36
N VAL A 3 14.66 -30.75 14.19
CA VAL A 3 14.51 -30.13 13.71
C VAL A 3 13.96 -29.55 12.90
N ALA A 4 13.57 -29.52 12.51
CA ALA A 4 13.07 -29.09 11.52
C ALA A 4 12.44 -27.97 11.50
N LEU A 5 12.33 -27.51 12.07
CA LEU A 5 11.85 -26.50 12.17
C LEU A 5 12.00 -25.49 11.40
N GLY A 6 12.80 -24.96 11.18
CA GLY A 6 12.98 -23.75 10.52
C GLY A 6 12.44 -23.63 9.18
N ALA A 7 12.09 -24.63 8.65
CA ALA A 7 11.59 -24.62 7.32
C ALA A 7 10.41 -23.72 7.10
N LEU A 8 9.82 -23.29 8.15
CA LEU A 8 8.65 -22.50 8.01
C LEU A 8 8.90 -21.08 7.66
N THR A 9 10.06 -20.60 7.99
CA THR A 9 10.28 -19.19 7.89
C THR A 9 10.20 -18.62 6.51
N PRO A 10 10.64 -19.28 5.46
CA PRO A 10 10.59 -18.65 4.15
C PRO A 10 9.21 -18.23 3.71
N LEU A 11 8.22 -18.90 4.19
CA LEU A 11 6.88 -18.56 3.79
C LEU A 11 6.46 -17.20 4.25
N LEU A 12 7.00 -16.77 5.35
CA LEU A 12 6.62 -15.47 5.89
C LEU A 12 7.19 -14.34 5.08
N ALA A 13 8.29 -14.58 4.40
CA ALA A 13 8.93 -13.53 3.65
C ALA A 13 8.21 -13.20 2.37
N SER A 14 7.31 -14.04 1.92
CA SER A 14 6.64 -13.80 0.65
C SER A 14 5.56 -12.74 0.72
N GLY A 15 5.38 -12.16 1.90
CA GLY A 15 4.45 -11.07 2.03
C GLY A 15 3.35 -11.36 3.02
N GLN A 16 2.89 -10.34 3.64
CA GLN A 16 1.81 -10.44 4.60
C GLN A 16 0.47 -10.27 3.89
N SER A 17 -0.57 -10.90 4.44
CA SER A 17 -1.91 -10.66 3.96
C SER A 17 -2.31 -9.22 4.29
N ALA A 18 -3.32 -8.72 3.59
CA ALA A 18 -3.84 -7.39 3.89
C ALA A 18 -4.38 -7.33 5.31
N ALA A 19 -5.02 -8.40 5.77
CA ALA A 19 -5.57 -8.41 7.11
C ALA A 19 -4.49 -8.20 8.17
N VAL A 20 -3.32 -8.75 7.97
CA VAL A 20 -2.21 -8.59 8.91
C VAL A 20 -1.54 -7.24 8.74
N LEU A 21 -1.20 -6.90 7.49
CA LEU A 21 -0.46 -5.67 7.22
C LEU A 21 -1.25 -4.43 7.64
N TYR A 22 -2.55 -4.44 7.43
CA TYR A 22 -3.39 -3.26 7.65
C TYR A 22 -4.21 -3.32 8.92
N LYS A 23 -3.91 -4.25 9.82
CA LYS A 23 -4.77 -4.46 10.99
C LYS A 23 -4.90 -3.22 11.86
N ASP A 24 -3.87 -2.40 11.92
CA ASP A 24 -3.88 -1.19 12.74
C ASP A 24 -4.05 0.08 11.90
N ALA A 25 -4.40 -0.06 10.64
CA ALA A 25 -4.55 1.09 9.77
C ALA A 25 -5.74 1.94 10.19
N ASP A 26 -5.57 3.25 10.06
CA ASP A 26 -6.62 4.22 10.36
C ASP A 26 -7.18 4.68 9.02
N LEU A 27 -8.30 4.09 8.61
CA LEU A 27 -8.87 4.41 7.31
C LEU A 27 -9.30 5.87 7.17
N PRO A 28 -9.97 6.47 8.16
CA PRO A 28 -10.27 7.90 8.04
C PRO A 28 -9.03 8.77 7.89
N LEU A 29 -7.96 8.42 8.58
CA LEU A 29 -6.72 9.16 8.43
C LEU A 29 -6.15 8.98 7.03
N GLY A 30 -6.16 7.76 6.51
CA GLY A 30 -5.69 7.50 5.14
C GLY A 30 -6.48 8.30 4.12
N GLU A 31 -7.80 8.37 4.28
CA GLU A 31 -8.64 9.15 3.38
C GLU A 31 -8.30 10.63 3.43
N LYS A 32 -8.09 11.14 4.64
CA LYS A 32 -7.74 12.54 4.84
C LYS A 32 -6.40 12.87 4.16
N LEU A 33 -5.42 12.01 4.36
CA LEU A 33 -4.09 12.24 3.79
C LEU A 33 -4.10 12.16 2.27
N LEU A 34 -4.88 11.25 1.70
CA LEU A 34 -5.03 11.20 0.25
C LEU A 34 -5.58 12.50 -0.31
N ARG A 35 -6.54 13.10 0.39
CA ARG A 35 -7.10 14.37 -0.03
C ARG A 35 -6.11 15.52 0.15
N GLU A 36 -5.45 15.56 1.30
CA GLU A 36 -4.54 16.67 1.62
C GLU A 36 -3.36 16.75 0.69
N HIS A 37 -2.84 15.60 0.30
CA HIS A 37 -1.66 15.56 -0.57
C HIS A 37 -2.03 15.48 -2.05
N ARG A 38 -3.31 15.55 -2.37
CA ARG A 38 -3.80 15.60 -3.75
C ARG A 38 -3.26 14.48 -4.62
N CYS A 39 -3.28 13.27 -4.07
CA CYS A 39 -2.73 12.11 -4.76
C CYS A 39 -3.42 11.85 -6.10
N ALA A 40 -4.74 11.98 -6.13
CA ALA A 40 -5.47 11.74 -7.37
C ALA A 40 -5.10 12.76 -8.46
N GLU A 41 -4.85 13.99 -8.07
CA GLU A 41 -4.46 15.03 -9.00
C GLU A 41 -3.11 14.72 -9.66
N CYS A 42 -2.14 14.28 -8.86
CA CYS A 42 -0.85 13.90 -9.38
C CYS A 42 -0.96 12.68 -10.27
N HIS A 43 -1.74 11.67 -9.85
CA HIS A 43 -1.94 10.47 -10.65
C HIS A 43 -2.63 10.78 -11.97
N SER A 44 -3.57 11.70 -11.95
CA SER A 44 -4.27 12.13 -13.16
C SER A 44 -3.29 12.68 -14.19
N ARG A 45 -2.30 13.42 -13.76
CA ARG A 45 -1.29 13.95 -14.68
C ARG A 45 -0.42 12.86 -15.30
N LYS A 46 -0.23 11.74 -14.56
CA LYS A 46 0.62 10.66 -15.06
C LYS A 46 -0.11 9.69 -15.98
N VAL A 47 -1.37 9.41 -15.70
CA VAL A 47 -2.10 8.38 -16.45
C VAL A 47 -3.36 8.88 -17.13
N GLY A 48 -3.72 10.14 -16.91
CA GLY A 48 -4.91 10.73 -17.51
C GLY A 48 -6.18 10.40 -16.73
N GLY A 49 -7.31 10.90 -17.21
CA GLY A 49 -8.58 10.68 -16.58
C GLY A 49 -8.61 11.23 -15.18
N ASP A 50 -9.17 10.45 -14.26
CA ASP A 50 -9.24 10.82 -12.84
C ASP A 50 -8.07 10.27 -12.05
N GLY A 51 -7.08 9.67 -12.71
CA GLY A 51 -5.91 9.12 -12.05
C GLY A 51 -6.08 7.71 -11.53
N SER A 52 -7.29 7.16 -11.54
CA SER A 52 -7.53 5.85 -10.95
C SER A 52 -6.87 4.70 -11.71
N ALA A 53 -6.53 4.92 -12.97
CA ALA A 53 -5.88 3.87 -13.75
C ALA A 53 -4.56 3.42 -13.15
N ILE A 54 -3.90 4.26 -12.37
CA ILE A 54 -2.63 3.92 -11.74
C ILE A 54 -2.82 2.87 -10.65
N PHE A 55 -4.04 2.71 -10.15
CA PHE A 55 -4.33 1.78 -9.06
C PHE A 55 -4.81 0.43 -9.54
N ARG A 56 -4.67 0.14 -10.82
CA ARG A 56 -5.12 -1.15 -11.32
C ARG A 56 -4.30 -2.27 -10.68
N PRO A 57 -4.95 -3.32 -10.20
CA PRO A 57 -4.24 -4.40 -9.49
C PRO A 57 -3.39 -5.28 -10.41
N LEU A 58 -3.51 -5.09 -11.72
CA LEU A 58 -2.69 -5.83 -12.68
C LEU A 58 -1.35 -5.15 -12.84
N GLY A 59 -0.31 -5.93 -13.07
CA GLY A 59 1.02 -5.38 -13.29
C GLY A 59 1.92 -5.62 -12.10
N ARG A 60 2.78 -4.66 -11.79
CA ARG A 60 3.82 -4.86 -10.79
C ARG A 60 3.34 -4.85 -9.35
N ILE A 61 2.23 -4.17 -9.09
CA ILE A 61 1.70 -4.11 -7.73
C ILE A 61 0.68 -5.22 -7.59
N ASN A 62 1.12 -6.34 -7.05
CA ASN A 62 0.26 -7.52 -6.94
C ASN A 62 0.22 -8.12 -5.55
N THR A 63 0.73 -7.41 -4.54
CA THR A 63 0.61 -7.82 -3.14
C THR A 63 0.39 -6.59 -2.27
N PRO A 64 -0.17 -6.77 -1.07
CA PRO A 64 -0.30 -5.65 -0.14
C PRO A 64 1.03 -5.01 0.21
N GLY A 65 2.07 -5.80 0.36
CA GLY A 65 3.40 -5.27 0.68
C GLY A 65 3.94 -4.39 -0.43
N LEU A 66 3.76 -4.80 -1.69
CA LEU A 66 4.19 -3.98 -2.82
C LEU A 66 3.38 -2.69 -2.90
N LEU A 67 2.09 -2.76 -2.60
CA LEU A 67 1.26 -1.57 -2.59
C LEU A 67 1.76 -0.57 -1.55
N ARG A 68 2.02 -1.03 -0.34
CA ARG A 68 2.54 -0.17 0.69
C ARG A 68 3.89 0.41 0.31
N GLY A 69 4.74 -0.40 -0.30
CA GLY A 69 6.05 0.06 -0.76
C GLY A 69 5.95 1.14 -1.81
N MET A 70 4.94 1.05 -2.70
CA MET A 70 4.72 2.08 -3.69
C MET A 70 4.30 3.40 -3.03
N VAL A 71 3.44 3.33 -2.03
CA VAL A 71 3.04 4.54 -1.30
C VAL A 71 4.25 5.16 -0.62
N GLU A 72 5.10 4.33 -0.02
CA GLU A 72 6.32 4.83 0.61
C GLU A 72 7.26 5.49 -0.39
N GLN A 73 7.38 4.92 -1.58
CA GLN A 73 8.21 5.50 -2.62
C GLN A 73 7.68 6.88 -3.02
N CYS A 74 6.38 7.01 -3.17
CA CYS A 74 5.78 8.31 -3.48
C CYS A 74 6.01 9.31 -2.35
N ASN A 75 5.91 8.85 -1.10
CA ASN A 75 6.19 9.68 0.05
C ASN A 75 7.60 10.28 -0.04
N THR A 76 8.56 9.44 -0.39
CA THR A 76 9.96 9.87 -0.51
C THR A 76 10.16 10.81 -1.69
N GLU A 77 9.65 10.42 -2.85
CA GLU A 77 9.86 11.20 -4.08
C GLU A 77 9.22 12.57 -4.00
N LEU A 78 8.09 12.67 -3.33
CA LEU A 78 7.35 13.93 -3.25
C LEU A 78 7.61 14.69 -1.94
N ASN A 79 8.48 14.16 -1.09
CA ASN A 79 8.82 14.81 0.17
C ASN A 79 7.60 15.09 1.05
N LEU A 80 6.73 14.10 1.18
CA LEU A 80 5.50 14.32 1.93
C LEU A 80 5.68 14.26 3.44
N SER A 81 6.77 13.69 3.89
CA SER A 81 7.08 13.57 5.33
C SER A 81 6.05 12.76 6.10
N LEU A 82 5.52 11.72 5.48
CA LEU A 82 4.56 10.85 6.13
C LEU A 82 5.26 9.87 7.06
N PHE A 83 4.64 9.63 8.21
CA PHE A 83 5.12 8.60 9.13
C PHE A 83 4.73 7.21 8.63
N PRO A 84 5.43 6.15 9.09
CA PRO A 84 5.12 4.79 8.62
C PRO A 84 3.66 4.39 8.79
N GLU A 85 3.04 4.76 9.90
CA GLU A 85 1.64 4.41 10.11
C GLU A 85 0.72 5.19 9.19
N GLU A 86 1.13 6.37 8.76
CA GLU A 86 0.36 7.13 7.78
C GLU A 86 0.45 6.49 6.41
N VAL A 87 1.63 6.03 6.04
CA VAL A 87 1.83 5.29 4.79
C VAL A 87 0.96 4.04 4.79
N THR A 88 0.94 3.32 5.90
CA THR A 88 0.12 2.13 6.03
C THR A 88 -1.37 2.46 5.89
N SER A 89 -1.82 3.55 6.49
CA SER A 89 -3.23 3.94 6.43
C SER A 89 -3.64 4.34 5.02
N ILE A 90 -2.80 5.06 4.30
CA ILE A 90 -3.06 5.39 2.90
C ILE A 90 -3.14 4.12 2.07
N SER A 91 -2.17 3.22 2.27
CA SER A 91 -2.14 1.96 1.54
C SER A 91 -3.40 1.13 1.79
N ALA A 92 -3.88 1.12 3.03
CA ALA A 92 -5.10 0.40 3.37
C ALA A 92 -6.32 0.95 2.64
N VAL A 93 -6.42 2.27 2.51
CA VAL A 93 -7.52 2.89 1.77
C VAL A 93 -7.45 2.52 0.30
N LEU A 94 -6.25 2.58 -0.29
CA LEU A 94 -6.09 2.20 -1.69
C LEU A 94 -6.42 0.74 -1.91
N ASN A 95 -6.06 -0.11 -0.96
CA ASN A 95 -6.42 -1.51 -1.05
C ASN A 95 -7.93 -1.72 -0.97
N ARG A 96 -8.58 -1.04 -0.04
CA ARG A 96 -10.03 -1.14 0.11
C ARG A 96 -10.76 -0.74 -1.19
N ASP A 97 -10.29 0.32 -1.82
CA ASP A 97 -11.03 0.93 -2.91
C ASP A 97 -10.63 0.43 -4.29
N HIS A 98 -9.39 -0.01 -4.46
CA HIS A 98 -8.86 -0.31 -5.79
C HIS A 98 -8.26 -1.69 -5.93
N TYR A 99 -7.35 -2.07 -5.04
CA TYR A 99 -6.59 -3.32 -5.21
C TYR A 99 -7.29 -4.54 -4.65
N ARG A 100 -7.88 -4.40 -3.48
CA ARG A 100 -8.67 -5.45 -2.83
C ARG A 100 -7.91 -6.75 -2.59
N PHE A 101 -6.64 -6.63 -2.27
CA PHE A 101 -5.84 -7.78 -1.84
C PHE A 101 -6.37 -8.33 -0.52
N LYS A 102 -6.21 -9.63 -0.32
CA LYS A 102 -6.64 -10.30 0.92
C LYS A 102 -5.45 -10.62 1.86
#